data_c30c660903a21143c654823abd66241a
#
_entry.id   c30c660903a21143c654823abd66241a
#
_cell.length_a   1.000
_cell.length_b   1.000
_cell.length_c   1.000
_cell.angle_alpha   90.00
_cell.angle_beta   90.00
_cell.angle_gamma   90.00
#
_symmetry.space_group_name_H-M   'P 1'
#
loop_
_entity.id
_entity.type
_entity.pdbx_description
1 polymer ?
#
loop_
_entity_poly.entity_id
_entity_poly.type
_entity_poly.pdbx_seq_one_letter_code
_entity_poly.pdbx_strand_id
1 'polypeptide(L)'
;GYHAIEFLLWGQDLNGTGPGAGNRPWTDYATGDACTGGNCDRRAAYLVAATDLLVSDLEYMTAQWAEGGAGRAAVTADPQAGLLAMLTGMGSLSYGEQAGERMKLGLMLNDPEEEHDCFSDNTHNSHYYDGLGIRNVYLGSYARVDGSTVSGPSLSDLVAAADPAVDAELKGKLDTSVAALTAIKTAAEGGFAYDQMLEAGNKDGEALIMGAVSALVDQTASIER
;
A
#
# COMPACT_ATOMS: atom_id res chain seq x y z
N GLY A 1 -8.47 -5.84 11.24
CA GLY A 1 -7.37 -5.40 10.40
C GLY A 1 -7.16 -3.89 10.47
N TYR A 2 -6.27 -3.37 9.66
CA TYR A 2 -5.87 -1.96 9.66
C TYR A 2 -7.05 -1.00 9.50
N HIS A 3 -7.92 -1.19 8.52
CA HIS A 3 -9.07 -0.29 8.26
C HIS A 3 -10.10 -0.25 9.39
N ALA A 4 -10.27 -1.34 10.15
CA ALA A 4 -11.12 -1.30 11.34
C ALA A 4 -10.52 -0.40 12.42
N ILE A 5 -9.20 -0.44 12.61
CA ILE A 5 -8.48 0.43 13.56
C ILE A 5 -8.51 1.87 13.06
N GLU A 6 -8.29 2.08 11.78
CA GLU A 6 -8.38 3.37 11.11
C GLU A 6 -9.75 4.02 11.34
N PHE A 7 -10.84 3.34 11.00
CA PHE A 7 -12.21 3.81 11.26
C PHE A 7 -12.47 4.09 12.74
N LEU A 8 -11.97 3.25 13.64
CA LEU A 8 -12.13 3.46 15.07
C LEU A 8 -11.43 4.74 15.54
N LEU A 9 -10.29 5.08 14.97
CA LEU A 9 -9.50 6.25 15.35
C LEU A 9 -10.01 7.55 14.68
N TRP A 10 -10.25 7.52 13.37
CA TRP A 10 -10.65 8.70 12.59
C TRP A 10 -12.17 8.87 12.48
N GLY A 11 -12.95 7.78 12.51
CA GLY A 11 -14.38 7.81 12.19
C GLY A 11 -14.61 7.87 10.68
N GLN A 12 -15.88 8.07 10.31
CA GLN A 12 -16.22 8.29 8.91
C GLN A 12 -15.67 9.64 8.45
N ASP A 13 -15.06 9.67 7.29
CA ASP A 13 -14.83 10.91 6.58
C ASP A 13 -16.16 11.39 5.95
N LEU A 14 -16.57 12.59 6.30
CA LEU A 14 -17.79 13.22 5.81
C LEU A 14 -17.51 14.38 4.85
N ASN A 15 -16.25 14.56 4.47
CA ASN A 15 -15.83 15.66 3.61
C ASN A 15 -15.96 15.32 2.11
N GLY A 16 -16.23 14.06 1.77
CA GLY A 16 -16.28 13.58 0.39
C GLY A 16 -14.91 13.74 -0.29
N THR A 17 -14.84 14.45 -1.40
CA THR A 17 -13.58 14.83 -2.05
C THR A 17 -13.07 16.20 -1.58
N GLY A 18 -13.58 16.72 -0.46
CA GLY A 18 -13.08 17.94 0.17
C GLY A 18 -11.94 17.64 1.14
N PRO A 19 -11.17 18.65 1.56
CA PRO A 19 -10.01 18.43 2.41
C PRO A 19 -10.36 17.99 3.82
N GLY A 20 -9.63 17.03 4.33
CA GLY A 20 -9.62 16.63 5.74
C GLY A 20 -10.21 15.25 6.00
N ALA A 21 -9.48 14.47 6.73
CA ALA A 21 -9.83 13.12 7.19
C ALA A 21 -11.04 13.10 8.15
N GLY A 22 -11.49 11.91 8.49
CA GLY A 22 -12.45 11.70 9.56
C GLY A 22 -12.01 12.34 10.86
N ASN A 23 -12.97 12.85 11.63
CA ASN A 23 -12.71 13.64 12.83
C ASN A 23 -13.48 13.10 14.05
N ARG A 24 -13.14 11.89 14.47
CA ARG A 24 -13.72 11.29 15.68
C ARG A 24 -13.23 12.03 16.92
N PRO A 25 -14.13 12.55 17.76
CA PRO A 25 -13.70 13.21 18.99
C PRO A 25 -13.14 12.19 20.00
N TRP A 26 -12.09 12.56 20.72
CA TRP A 26 -11.50 11.70 21.77
C TRP A 26 -12.51 11.31 22.86
N THR A 27 -13.55 12.14 23.06
CA THR A 27 -14.65 11.87 24.00
C THR A 27 -15.47 10.62 23.64
N ASP A 28 -15.37 10.12 22.42
CA ASP A 28 -15.92 8.82 22.02
C ASP A 28 -15.24 7.62 22.70
N TYR A 29 -14.14 7.85 23.37
CA TYR A 29 -13.38 6.89 24.19
C TYR A 29 -13.37 7.24 25.67
N ALA A 30 -14.03 8.33 26.06
CA ALA A 30 -14.10 8.75 27.45
C ALA A 30 -15.04 7.86 28.28
N THR A 31 -14.86 7.85 29.58
CA THR A 31 -15.70 7.09 30.54
C THR A 31 -16.78 7.95 31.14
N GLY A 32 -17.89 7.35 31.56
CA GLY A 32 -18.99 8.02 32.24
C GLY A 32 -19.63 9.13 31.42
N ASP A 33 -19.97 10.24 32.08
CA ASP A 33 -20.69 11.37 31.46
C ASP A 33 -19.89 12.14 30.41
N ALA A 34 -18.58 11.91 30.35
CA ALA A 34 -17.74 12.48 29.30
C ALA A 34 -17.84 11.76 27.94
N CYS A 35 -18.51 10.61 27.89
CA CYS A 35 -18.77 9.86 26.67
C CYS A 35 -19.81 10.59 25.78
N THR A 36 -19.42 11.07 24.60
CA THR A 36 -20.32 11.82 23.71
C THR A 36 -20.95 10.98 22.61
N GLY A 37 -20.27 9.98 22.07
CA GLY A 37 -20.77 9.17 20.96
C GLY A 37 -21.56 7.91 21.37
N GLY A 38 -21.78 7.69 22.66
CA GLY A 38 -22.37 6.45 23.19
C GLY A 38 -21.48 5.22 22.96
N ASN A 39 -21.70 4.14 23.72
CA ASN A 39 -20.94 2.89 23.62
C ASN A 39 -19.40 3.05 23.73
N CYS A 40 -18.92 4.08 24.41
CA CYS A 40 -17.50 4.43 24.47
C CYS A 40 -16.64 3.29 25.01
N ASP A 41 -17.10 2.61 26.07
CA ASP A 41 -16.40 1.45 26.64
C ASP A 41 -16.29 0.30 25.64
N ARG A 42 -17.36 0.04 24.88
CA ARG A 42 -17.35 -1.01 23.84
C ARG A 42 -16.43 -0.63 22.68
N ARG A 43 -16.44 0.65 22.28
CA ARG A 43 -15.54 1.13 21.21
C ARG A 43 -14.08 1.02 21.63
N ALA A 44 -13.76 1.42 22.85
CA ALA A 44 -12.42 1.26 23.42
C ALA A 44 -11.98 -0.23 23.47
N ALA A 45 -12.84 -1.08 23.97
CA ALA A 45 -12.58 -2.54 24.04
C ALA A 45 -12.39 -3.14 22.62
N TYR A 46 -13.18 -2.69 21.65
CA TYR A 46 -13.05 -3.17 20.27
C TYR A 46 -11.76 -2.68 19.62
N LEU A 47 -11.35 -1.44 19.85
CA LEU A 47 -10.07 -0.92 19.37
C LEU A 47 -8.89 -1.73 19.92
N VAL A 48 -8.88 -2.01 21.22
CA VAL A 48 -7.85 -2.84 21.84
C VAL A 48 -7.84 -4.25 21.23
N ALA A 49 -9.00 -4.91 21.16
CA ALA A 49 -9.10 -6.27 20.61
C ALA A 49 -8.67 -6.33 19.13
N ALA A 50 -9.03 -5.33 18.31
CA ALA A 50 -8.63 -5.25 16.90
C ALA A 50 -7.12 -5.04 16.76
N THR A 51 -6.52 -4.24 17.64
CA THR A 51 -5.08 -3.98 17.66
C THR A 51 -4.31 -5.22 18.12
N ASP A 52 -4.73 -5.86 19.19
CA ASP A 52 -4.08 -7.09 19.71
C ASP A 52 -4.15 -8.21 18.67
N LEU A 53 -5.29 -8.36 17.98
CA LEU A 53 -5.42 -9.34 16.89
C LEU A 53 -4.48 -8.99 15.73
N LEU A 54 -4.41 -7.73 15.32
CA LEU A 54 -3.50 -7.31 14.26
C LEU A 54 -2.03 -7.61 14.61
N VAL A 55 -1.60 -7.32 15.83
CA VAL A 55 -0.24 -7.64 16.30
C VAL A 55 0.00 -9.15 16.22
N SER A 56 -0.95 -9.97 16.71
CA SER A 56 -0.86 -11.43 16.65
C SER A 56 -0.77 -11.96 15.22
N ASP A 57 -1.55 -11.39 14.28
CA ASP A 57 -1.52 -11.76 12.86
C ASP A 57 -0.18 -11.39 12.22
N LEU A 58 0.41 -10.24 12.57
CA LEU A 58 1.73 -9.82 12.09
C LEU A 58 2.86 -10.71 12.66
N GLU A 59 2.76 -11.12 13.92
CA GLU A 59 3.69 -12.07 14.52
C GLU A 59 3.59 -13.44 13.82
N TYR A 60 2.38 -13.91 13.52
CA TYR A 60 2.16 -15.12 12.73
C TYR A 60 2.80 -14.99 11.34
N MET A 61 2.58 -13.90 10.62
CA MET A 61 3.18 -13.66 9.31
C MET A 61 4.71 -13.64 9.39
N THR A 62 5.28 -12.99 10.39
CA THR A 62 6.73 -12.99 10.64
C THR A 62 7.26 -14.41 10.84
N ALA A 63 6.56 -15.23 11.62
CA ALA A 63 6.94 -16.63 11.85
C ALA A 63 6.88 -17.49 10.57
N GLN A 64 5.98 -17.19 9.63
CA GLN A 64 5.94 -17.88 8.33
C GLN A 64 7.23 -17.70 7.51
N TRP A 65 7.92 -16.57 7.68
CA TRP A 65 9.16 -16.25 6.94
C TRP A 65 10.45 -16.53 7.72
N ALA A 66 10.35 -16.90 8.98
CA ALA A 66 11.49 -17.33 9.79
C ALA A 66 12.11 -18.63 9.25
N GLU A 67 13.29 -19.00 9.75
CA GLU A 67 13.89 -20.30 9.46
C GLU A 67 12.96 -21.43 9.90
N GLY A 68 12.65 -22.35 8.99
CA GLY A 68 11.68 -23.43 9.21
C GLY A 68 10.21 -23.00 9.09
N GLY A 69 9.90 -21.74 8.82
CA GLY A 69 8.54 -21.26 8.61
C GLY A 69 7.90 -21.82 7.33
N ALA A 70 6.58 -22.08 7.38
CA ALA A 70 5.88 -22.74 6.28
C ALA A 70 5.82 -21.89 5.00
N GLY A 71 5.64 -20.56 5.10
CA GLY A 71 5.66 -19.65 3.98
C GLY A 71 7.01 -19.65 3.26
N ARG A 72 8.09 -19.54 4.05
CA ARG A 72 9.46 -19.63 3.52
C ARG A 72 9.72 -20.99 2.84
N ALA A 73 9.30 -22.09 3.49
CA ALA A 73 9.45 -23.43 2.92
C ALA A 73 8.70 -23.59 1.61
N ALA A 74 7.49 -23.07 1.49
CA ALA A 74 6.69 -23.14 0.26
C ALA A 74 7.37 -22.44 -0.93
N VAL A 75 8.03 -21.30 -0.70
CA VAL A 75 8.76 -20.58 -1.76
C VAL A 75 10.09 -21.23 -2.10
N THR A 76 10.77 -21.87 -1.12
CA THR A 76 12.12 -22.42 -1.33
C THR A 76 12.16 -23.91 -1.67
N ALA A 77 11.06 -24.65 -1.49
CA ALA A 77 11.00 -26.10 -1.75
C ALA A 77 11.18 -26.42 -3.24
N ASP A 78 10.65 -25.58 -4.12
CA ASP A 78 10.88 -25.61 -5.57
C ASP A 78 11.31 -24.21 -6.00
N PRO A 79 12.60 -23.99 -6.27
CA PRO A 79 13.11 -22.66 -6.62
C PRO A 79 12.45 -22.07 -7.87
N GLN A 80 12.11 -22.88 -8.86
CA GLN A 80 11.48 -22.39 -10.08
C GLN A 80 10.03 -21.93 -9.81
N ALA A 81 9.27 -22.72 -9.08
CA ALA A 81 7.91 -22.36 -8.66
C ALA A 81 7.94 -21.12 -7.73
N GLY A 82 8.92 -21.03 -6.83
CA GLY A 82 9.11 -19.88 -5.96
C GLY A 82 9.40 -18.59 -6.71
N LEU A 83 10.30 -18.61 -7.69
CA LEU A 83 10.60 -17.46 -8.55
C LEU A 83 9.35 -17.03 -9.34
N LEU A 84 8.63 -18.00 -9.94
CA LEU A 84 7.38 -17.73 -10.64
C LEU A 84 6.33 -17.08 -9.72
N ALA A 85 6.19 -17.58 -8.48
CA ALA A 85 5.27 -17.01 -7.51
C ALA A 85 5.61 -15.55 -7.16
N MET A 86 6.91 -15.24 -7.01
CA MET A 86 7.37 -13.87 -6.75
C MET A 86 7.04 -12.92 -7.93
N LEU A 87 7.36 -13.33 -9.16
CA LEU A 87 7.06 -12.54 -10.36
C LEU A 87 5.55 -12.37 -10.57
N THR A 88 4.77 -13.45 -10.38
CA THR A 88 3.29 -13.38 -10.44
C THR A 88 2.74 -12.43 -9.40
N GLY A 89 3.23 -12.47 -8.16
CA GLY A 89 2.81 -11.55 -7.10
C GLY A 89 3.13 -10.10 -7.42
N MET A 90 4.33 -9.83 -7.95
CA MET A 90 4.73 -8.48 -8.40
C MET A 90 3.81 -7.97 -9.52
N GLY A 91 3.54 -8.78 -10.54
CA GLY A 91 2.67 -8.41 -11.66
C GLY A 91 1.21 -8.21 -11.24
N SER A 92 0.69 -9.11 -10.41
CA SER A 92 -0.69 -9.04 -9.89
C SER A 92 -0.90 -7.77 -9.05
N LEU A 93 0.00 -7.47 -8.12
CA LEU A 93 -0.08 -6.25 -7.33
C LEU A 93 0.04 -5.01 -8.23
N SER A 94 0.99 -4.98 -9.16
CA SER A 94 1.24 -3.83 -10.01
C SER A 94 0.06 -3.49 -10.93
N TYR A 95 -0.49 -4.48 -11.65
CA TYR A 95 -1.52 -4.28 -12.66
C TYR A 95 -2.94 -4.39 -12.12
N GLY A 96 -3.27 -5.53 -11.50
CA GLY A 96 -4.62 -5.84 -11.07
C GLY A 96 -5.03 -5.02 -9.86
N GLU A 97 -4.29 -5.16 -8.79
CA GLU A 97 -4.64 -4.54 -7.50
C GLU A 97 -4.38 -3.03 -7.52
N GLN A 98 -3.13 -2.61 -7.59
CA GLN A 98 -2.79 -1.21 -7.39
C GLN A 98 -3.25 -0.32 -8.55
N ALA A 99 -2.84 -0.62 -9.78
CA ALA A 99 -3.22 0.22 -10.93
C ALA A 99 -4.71 0.14 -11.25
N GLY A 100 -5.30 -1.05 -11.23
CA GLY A 100 -6.70 -1.30 -11.61
C GLY A 100 -7.68 -0.97 -10.50
N GLU A 101 -7.72 -1.83 -9.50
CA GLU A 101 -8.76 -1.82 -8.47
C GLU A 101 -8.63 -0.66 -7.48
N ARG A 102 -7.39 -0.26 -7.14
CA ARG A 102 -7.18 0.76 -6.09
C ARG A 102 -7.09 2.18 -6.65
N MET A 103 -6.40 2.38 -7.78
CA MET A 103 -6.17 3.73 -8.29
C MET A 103 -7.15 4.12 -9.39
N LYS A 104 -7.25 3.29 -10.45
CA LYS A 104 -8.05 3.63 -11.61
C LYS A 104 -9.56 3.59 -11.32
N LEU A 105 -10.03 2.67 -10.50
CA LEU A 105 -11.45 2.53 -10.18
C LEU A 105 -11.94 3.78 -9.43
N GLY A 106 -11.28 4.20 -8.35
CA GLY A 106 -11.63 5.40 -7.61
C GLY A 106 -11.67 6.65 -8.49
N LEU A 107 -10.67 6.80 -9.38
CA LEU A 107 -10.64 7.93 -10.33
C LEU A 107 -11.80 7.88 -11.34
N MET A 108 -12.16 6.70 -11.85
CA MET A 108 -13.26 6.55 -12.81
C MET A 108 -14.62 6.83 -12.19
N LEU A 109 -14.80 6.50 -10.93
CA LEU A 109 -16.06 6.71 -10.20
C LEU A 109 -16.12 8.09 -9.56
N ASN A 110 -14.98 8.77 -9.41
CA ASN A 110 -14.82 9.98 -8.59
C ASN A 110 -15.35 9.77 -7.16
N ASP A 111 -15.05 8.60 -6.60
CA ASP A 111 -15.60 8.15 -5.33
C ASP A 111 -14.47 7.99 -4.28
N PRO A 112 -14.46 8.84 -3.24
CA PRO A 112 -13.46 8.75 -2.18
C PRO A 112 -13.59 7.49 -1.32
N GLU A 113 -14.75 6.82 -1.30
CA GLU A 113 -14.91 5.55 -0.59
C GLU A 113 -14.16 4.38 -1.26
N GLU A 114 -13.75 4.54 -2.53
CA GLU A 114 -12.88 3.58 -3.23
C GLU A 114 -11.40 3.74 -2.88
N GLU A 115 -11.05 4.71 -2.06
CA GLU A 115 -9.71 4.88 -1.55
C GLU A 115 -9.28 3.72 -0.64
N HIS A 116 -7.95 3.48 -0.61
CA HIS A 116 -7.37 2.44 0.25
C HIS A 116 -7.52 2.77 1.73
N ASP A 117 -7.30 4.02 2.12
CA ASP A 117 -7.35 4.52 3.51
C ASP A 117 -8.24 5.78 3.58
N CYS A 118 -9.53 5.62 3.25
CA CYS A 118 -10.50 6.70 3.09
C CYS A 118 -10.84 7.44 4.41
N PHE A 119 -10.62 6.83 5.57
CA PHE A 119 -10.94 7.45 6.84
C PHE A 119 -9.85 8.41 7.35
N SER A 120 -8.61 8.16 6.98
CA SER A 120 -7.43 8.89 7.47
C SER A 120 -6.74 9.76 6.42
N ASP A 121 -7.22 9.76 5.17
CA ASP A 121 -6.57 10.38 4.00
C ASP A 121 -5.13 9.90 3.79
N ASN A 122 -4.83 8.65 4.19
CA ASN A 122 -3.47 8.11 4.14
C ASN A 122 -3.17 7.29 2.88
N THR A 123 -4.10 7.22 1.93
CA THR A 123 -4.03 6.43 0.71
C THR A 123 -2.75 6.66 -0.10
N HIS A 124 -2.24 7.89 -0.10
CA HIS A 124 -0.97 8.23 -0.75
C HIS A 124 0.23 7.45 -0.21
N ASN A 125 0.27 7.16 1.09
CA ASN A 125 1.31 6.34 1.69
C ASN A 125 1.14 4.86 1.34
N SER A 126 -0.07 4.32 1.40
CA SER A 126 -0.34 2.93 1.03
C SER A 126 0.09 2.67 -0.41
N HIS A 127 -0.31 3.50 -1.36
CA HIS A 127 0.10 3.36 -2.76
C HIS A 127 1.61 3.50 -2.96
N TYR A 128 2.25 4.44 -2.26
CA TYR A 128 3.69 4.59 -2.33
C TYR A 128 4.43 3.33 -1.85
N TYR A 129 4.03 2.79 -0.70
CA TYR A 129 4.69 1.62 -0.13
C TYR A 129 4.37 0.32 -0.87
N ASP A 130 3.21 0.21 -1.52
CA ASP A 130 2.89 -0.91 -2.43
C ASP A 130 3.87 -0.93 -3.61
N GLY A 131 4.02 0.18 -4.32
CA GLY A 131 4.96 0.28 -5.43
C GLY A 131 6.42 0.10 -5.00
N LEU A 132 6.80 0.67 -3.85
CA LEU A 132 8.12 0.46 -3.27
C LEU A 132 8.34 -1.01 -2.88
N GLY A 133 7.31 -1.71 -2.38
CA GLY A 133 7.32 -3.12 -2.06
C GLY A 133 7.65 -3.98 -3.28
N ILE A 134 7.01 -3.73 -4.42
CA ILE A 134 7.30 -4.41 -5.69
C ILE A 134 8.79 -4.24 -6.06
N ARG A 135 9.28 -3.01 -6.01
CA ARG A 135 10.70 -2.69 -6.29
C ARG A 135 11.65 -3.40 -5.33
N ASN A 136 11.33 -3.42 -4.04
CA ASN A 136 12.14 -4.08 -3.02
C ASN A 136 12.26 -5.58 -3.24
N VAL A 137 11.18 -6.24 -3.64
CA VAL A 137 11.18 -7.68 -3.99
C VAL A 137 12.10 -7.94 -5.18
N TYR A 138 12.03 -7.13 -6.24
CA TYR A 138 12.89 -7.28 -7.40
C TYR A 138 14.36 -7.09 -7.08
N LEU A 139 14.68 -6.07 -6.29
CA LEU A 139 16.05 -5.71 -5.95
C LEU A 139 16.63 -6.51 -4.77
N GLY A 140 15.81 -7.31 -4.07
CA GLY A 140 16.24 -8.04 -2.88
C GLY A 140 16.77 -7.12 -1.77
N SER A 141 16.19 -5.93 -1.63
CA SER A 141 16.65 -4.90 -0.70
C SER A 141 15.49 -4.20 -0.02
N TYR A 142 15.59 -4.01 1.29
CA TYR A 142 14.57 -3.35 2.11
C TYR A 142 15.21 -2.42 3.14
N ALA A 143 14.78 -1.15 3.15
CA ALA A 143 15.15 -0.19 4.18
C ALA A 143 14.15 -0.30 5.36
N ARG A 144 14.65 -0.61 6.54
CA ARG A 144 13.85 -0.70 7.77
C ARG A 144 13.52 0.67 8.34
N VAL A 145 12.52 0.72 9.21
CA VAL A 145 12.09 1.94 9.91
C VAL A 145 13.22 2.58 10.75
N ASP A 146 14.14 1.77 11.27
CA ASP A 146 15.32 2.23 12.02
C ASP A 146 16.46 2.78 11.14
N GLY A 147 16.25 2.82 9.82
CA GLY A 147 17.24 3.28 8.82
C GLY A 147 18.25 2.22 8.40
N SER A 148 18.24 1.03 9.00
CA SER A 148 19.08 -0.08 8.55
C SER A 148 18.56 -0.68 7.26
N THR A 149 19.44 -1.26 6.45
CA THR A 149 19.07 -1.94 5.20
C THR A 149 19.33 -3.42 5.30
N VAL A 150 18.34 -4.22 4.87
CA VAL A 150 18.50 -5.66 4.62
C VAL A 150 18.64 -5.85 3.12
N SER A 151 19.63 -6.60 2.68
CA SER A 151 19.81 -6.96 1.27
C SER A 151 20.37 -8.37 1.14
N GLY A 152 20.12 -9.00 -0.02
CA GLY A 152 20.61 -10.32 -0.37
C GLY A 152 20.57 -10.57 -1.86
N PRO A 153 20.83 -11.81 -2.32
CA PRO A 153 20.62 -12.20 -3.71
C PRO A 153 19.22 -11.83 -4.20
N SER A 154 19.10 -11.33 -5.41
CA SER A 154 17.88 -10.70 -5.92
C SER A 154 17.38 -11.34 -7.23
N LEU A 155 16.12 -11.09 -7.58
CA LEU A 155 15.60 -11.37 -8.92
C LEU A 155 16.39 -10.61 -9.98
N SER A 156 16.76 -9.36 -9.68
CA SER A 156 17.59 -8.53 -10.55
C SER A 156 18.96 -9.19 -10.87
N ASP A 157 19.62 -9.81 -9.91
CA ASP A 157 20.89 -10.51 -10.18
C ASP A 157 20.70 -11.69 -11.16
N LEU A 158 19.59 -12.41 -11.03
CA LEU A 158 19.27 -13.53 -11.90
C LEU A 158 18.94 -13.05 -13.33
N VAL A 159 18.10 -12.01 -13.45
CA VAL A 159 17.75 -11.44 -14.76
C VAL A 159 18.95 -10.80 -15.41
N ALA A 160 19.76 -10.04 -14.68
CA ALA A 160 20.99 -9.43 -15.22
C ALA A 160 22.02 -10.46 -15.71
N ALA A 161 22.09 -11.61 -15.06
CA ALA A 161 22.96 -12.70 -15.52
C ALA A 161 22.46 -13.35 -16.83
N ALA A 162 21.15 -13.35 -17.07
CA ALA A 162 20.53 -13.90 -18.28
C ALA A 162 20.47 -12.86 -19.41
N ASP A 163 19.97 -11.67 -19.12
CA ASP A 163 19.83 -10.53 -20.04
C ASP A 163 19.95 -9.19 -19.30
N PRO A 164 21.14 -8.55 -19.33
CA PRO A 164 21.35 -7.28 -18.67
C PRO A 164 20.47 -6.12 -19.19
N ALA A 165 19.99 -6.21 -20.44
CA ALA A 165 19.16 -5.17 -21.02
C ALA A 165 17.72 -5.23 -20.45
N VAL A 166 17.18 -6.44 -20.24
CA VAL A 166 15.89 -6.66 -19.58
C VAL A 166 15.95 -6.21 -18.13
N ASP A 167 17.00 -6.53 -17.40
CA ASP A 167 17.19 -6.05 -16.01
C ASP A 167 17.22 -4.52 -15.94
N ALA A 168 18.01 -3.89 -16.81
CA ALA A 168 18.11 -2.42 -16.86
C ALA A 168 16.76 -1.77 -17.21
N GLU A 169 16.00 -2.34 -18.15
CA GLU A 169 14.68 -1.88 -18.53
C GLU A 169 13.70 -1.96 -17.34
N LEU A 170 13.61 -3.11 -16.67
CA LEU A 170 12.69 -3.30 -15.55
C LEU A 170 13.04 -2.40 -14.37
N LYS A 171 14.32 -2.25 -14.02
CA LYS A 171 14.77 -1.29 -13.01
C LYS A 171 14.32 0.13 -13.33
N GLY A 172 14.52 0.58 -14.57
CA GLY A 172 14.11 1.91 -15.00
C GLY A 172 12.60 2.13 -14.88
N LYS A 173 11.79 1.12 -15.19
CA LYS A 173 10.33 1.18 -15.06
C LYS A 173 9.87 1.16 -13.60
N LEU A 174 10.47 0.33 -12.76
CA LEU A 174 10.22 0.32 -11.31
C LEU A 174 10.56 1.67 -10.68
N ASP A 175 11.68 2.27 -11.05
CA ASP A 175 12.06 3.61 -10.58
C ASP A 175 11.06 4.68 -11.06
N THR A 176 10.56 4.55 -12.29
CA THR A 176 9.54 5.46 -12.84
C THR A 176 8.21 5.36 -12.07
N SER A 177 7.77 4.15 -11.75
CA SER A 177 6.55 3.94 -10.95
C SER A 177 6.69 4.51 -9.55
N VAL A 178 7.81 4.23 -8.87
CA VAL A 178 8.08 4.79 -7.53
C VAL A 178 8.15 6.32 -7.58
N ALA A 179 8.73 6.92 -8.63
CA ALA A 179 8.76 8.36 -8.79
C ALA A 179 7.36 8.97 -8.98
N ALA A 180 6.50 8.33 -9.77
CA ALA A 180 5.13 8.76 -9.97
C ALA A 180 4.29 8.67 -8.67
N LEU A 181 4.44 7.58 -7.92
CA LEU A 181 3.80 7.41 -6.61
C LEU A 181 4.35 8.41 -5.57
N THR A 182 5.65 8.74 -5.65
CA THR A 182 6.26 9.81 -4.83
C THR A 182 5.65 11.17 -5.14
N ALA A 183 5.32 11.45 -6.40
CA ALA A 183 4.66 12.71 -6.77
C ALA A 183 3.28 12.83 -6.13
N ILE A 184 2.47 11.76 -6.13
CA ILE A 184 1.19 11.70 -5.41
C ILE A 184 1.41 11.94 -3.92
N LYS A 185 2.34 11.20 -3.31
CA LYS A 185 2.66 11.34 -1.88
C LYS A 185 3.09 12.76 -1.52
N THR A 186 3.96 13.37 -2.32
CA THR A 186 4.44 14.73 -2.09
C THR A 186 3.30 15.76 -2.20
N ALA A 187 2.40 15.58 -3.16
CA ALA A 187 1.24 16.45 -3.32
C ALA A 187 0.30 16.35 -2.11
N ALA A 188 0.03 15.12 -1.65
CA ALA A 188 -0.82 14.86 -0.49
C ALA A 188 -0.23 15.43 0.80
N GLU A 189 1.06 15.22 1.05
CA GLU A 189 1.79 15.80 2.20
C GLU A 189 1.88 17.34 2.11
N GLY A 190 1.76 17.90 0.92
CA GLY A 190 1.64 19.34 0.66
C GLY A 190 0.24 19.91 0.88
N GLY A 191 -0.75 19.08 1.23
CA GLY A 191 -2.13 19.49 1.51
C GLY A 191 -3.10 19.28 0.33
N PHE A 192 -2.70 18.54 -0.71
CA PHE A 192 -3.56 18.11 -1.80
C PHE A 192 -3.76 16.60 -1.68
N ALA A 193 -4.65 16.19 -0.76
CA ALA A 193 -4.88 14.80 -0.39
C ALA A 193 -5.47 13.98 -1.55
N TYR A 194 -5.42 12.66 -1.42
CA TYR A 194 -5.76 11.74 -2.52
C TYR A 194 -7.24 11.81 -2.90
N ASP A 195 -8.14 11.95 -1.92
CA ASP A 195 -9.57 12.19 -2.11
C ASP A 195 -9.84 13.43 -2.99
N GLN A 196 -9.11 14.52 -2.75
CA GLN A 196 -9.18 15.74 -3.57
C GLN A 196 -8.70 15.50 -5.01
N MET A 197 -7.71 14.60 -5.19
CA MET A 197 -7.25 14.21 -6.53
C MET A 197 -8.31 13.43 -7.32
N LEU A 198 -9.23 12.75 -6.61
CA LEU A 198 -10.35 12.01 -7.21
C LEU A 198 -11.53 12.90 -7.60
N GLU A 199 -11.56 14.18 -7.18
CA GLU A 199 -12.68 15.08 -7.46
C GLU A 199 -12.97 15.19 -8.96
N ALA A 200 -14.24 15.10 -9.31
CA ALA A 200 -14.69 15.19 -10.71
C ALA A 200 -14.22 16.47 -11.38
N GLY A 201 -13.44 16.35 -12.44
CA GLY A 201 -12.89 17.48 -13.19
C GLY A 201 -11.59 18.07 -12.63
N ASN A 202 -11.03 17.49 -11.57
CA ASN A 202 -9.71 17.86 -11.05
C ASN A 202 -8.61 17.30 -11.98
N LYS A 203 -8.16 18.13 -12.94
CA LYS A 203 -7.19 17.71 -13.97
C LYS A 203 -5.79 17.45 -13.41
N ASP A 204 -5.40 18.13 -12.36
CA ASP A 204 -4.10 17.96 -11.74
C ASP A 204 -4.05 16.62 -10.98
N GLY A 205 -5.12 16.30 -10.25
CA GLY A 205 -5.29 14.99 -9.59
C GLY A 205 -5.36 13.84 -10.59
N GLU A 206 -6.21 13.98 -11.63
CA GLU A 206 -6.30 13.00 -12.72
C GLU A 206 -4.93 12.73 -13.36
N ALA A 207 -4.13 13.77 -13.60
CA ALA A 207 -2.81 13.62 -14.20
C ALA A 207 -1.83 12.87 -13.30
N LEU A 208 -1.82 13.15 -11.98
CA LEU A 208 -0.99 12.45 -11.00
C LEU A 208 -1.36 10.97 -10.93
N ILE A 209 -2.63 10.65 -10.75
CA ILE A 209 -3.11 9.27 -10.61
C ILE A 209 -2.88 8.50 -11.91
N MET A 210 -3.26 9.03 -13.06
CA MET A 210 -3.07 8.35 -14.35
C MET A 210 -1.61 8.20 -14.73
N GLY A 211 -0.75 9.13 -14.31
CA GLY A 211 0.70 9.02 -14.46
C GLY A 211 1.24 7.78 -13.74
N ALA A 212 0.83 7.58 -12.49
CA ALA A 212 1.22 6.42 -11.71
C ALA A 212 0.61 5.11 -12.25
N VAL A 213 -0.68 5.11 -12.61
CA VAL A 213 -1.36 3.97 -13.25
C VAL A 213 -0.62 3.54 -14.52
N SER A 214 -0.26 4.49 -15.39
CA SER A 214 0.46 4.18 -16.62
C SER A 214 1.84 3.58 -16.36
N ALA A 215 2.58 4.12 -15.39
CA ALA A 215 3.90 3.61 -15.01
C ALA A 215 3.81 2.17 -14.44
N LEU A 216 2.82 1.89 -13.60
CA LEU A 216 2.56 0.55 -13.05
C LEU A 216 2.19 -0.47 -14.14
N VAL A 217 1.38 -0.08 -15.12
CA VAL A 217 1.04 -0.92 -16.28
C VAL A 217 2.29 -1.19 -17.12
N ASP A 218 3.10 -0.16 -17.39
CA ASP A 218 4.33 -0.30 -18.17
C ASP A 218 5.37 -1.21 -17.50
N GLN A 219 5.51 -1.13 -16.16
CA GLN A 219 6.42 -2.03 -15.44
C GLN A 219 5.92 -3.48 -15.48
N THR A 220 4.60 -3.70 -15.39
CA THR A 220 4.03 -5.05 -15.46
C THR A 220 4.39 -5.74 -16.77
N ALA A 221 4.30 -5.04 -17.90
CA ALA A 221 4.69 -5.58 -19.20
C ALA A 221 6.17 -6.03 -19.26
N SER A 222 7.05 -5.46 -18.42
CA SER A 222 8.44 -5.91 -18.31
C SER A 222 8.64 -7.04 -17.30
N ILE A 223 7.78 -7.12 -16.26
CA ILE A 223 7.78 -8.25 -15.32
C ILE A 223 7.37 -9.55 -16.02
N GLU A 224 6.48 -9.48 -17.02
CA GLU A 224 5.96 -10.63 -17.77
C GLU A 224 6.92 -11.15 -18.86
N ARG A 225 8.01 -10.48 -19.12
CA ARG A 225 9.05 -10.88 -20.11
C ARG A 225 10.05 -11.85 -19.55
#